data_e9dc7a304a5862f6f8e0fb304b3d0e5b
#
_entry.id   e9dc7a304a5862f6f8e0fb304b3d0e5b
#
_cell.length_a   1.000
_cell.length_b   1.000
_cell.length_c   1.000
_cell.angle_alpha   90.00
_cell.angle_beta   90.00
_cell.angle_gamma   90.00
#
_symmetry.space_group_name_H-M   'P 1'
#
loop_
_entity.id
_entity.type
_entity.pdbx_description
1 polymer ?
#
loop_
_entity_poly.entity_id
_entity_poly.type
_entity_poly.pdbx_seq_one_letter_code
_entity_poly.pdbx_strand_id
1 'polypeptide(L)'
;APNIIFLQLESFFNPDRVKKVKFSQDVLPNMKRLSSEYSAGYISVPCFGAGTANTEFEVQTGINLDDFGPGEYPYKTVLQSAICESAAYDLKNLGYSTHALHNNDGTFYNRNKVFSHLGYDTFTSIEYMSDIEYNPIGWAKDSILTGEIAKILDSTEGSDYIYTISVQGHGDYPSQMPENYNPEIKVENFFDGADKAAFEYYINQIHEMDKFVGELVKYLSERDEQTILV
;
A
#
# COMPACT_ATOMS: atom_id res chain seq x y z
N ALA A 1 -6.58 -1.75 24.07
CA ALA A 1 -5.72 -2.47 23.14
C ALA A 1 -5.11 -1.46 22.16
N PRO A 2 -3.96 -1.72 21.53
CA PRO A 2 -3.38 -0.80 20.54
C PRO A 2 -4.22 -0.79 19.26
N ASN A 3 -4.18 0.29 18.49
CA ASN A 3 -4.63 0.27 17.11
C ASN A 3 -3.69 -0.60 16.28
N ILE A 4 -4.19 -1.23 15.23
CA ILE A 4 -3.42 -2.06 14.32
C ILE A 4 -3.64 -1.56 12.90
N ILE A 5 -2.56 -1.15 12.25
CA ILE A 5 -2.59 -0.64 10.88
C ILE A 5 -1.70 -1.53 10.01
N PHE A 6 -2.29 -2.16 8.99
CA PHE A 6 -1.56 -2.80 7.90
C PHE A 6 -1.51 -1.84 6.72
N LEU A 7 -0.30 -1.52 6.27
CA LEU A 7 -0.06 -0.65 5.13
C LEU A 7 0.61 -1.44 4.00
N GLN A 8 -0.18 -1.82 3.00
CA GLN A 8 0.32 -2.46 1.80
C GLN A 8 0.68 -1.40 0.74
N LEU A 9 1.97 -1.25 0.47
CA LEU A 9 2.48 -0.31 -0.52
C LEU A 9 2.49 -0.95 -1.92
N GLU A 10 1.81 -0.31 -2.88
CA GLU A 10 1.72 -0.78 -4.27
C GLU A 10 3.07 -0.72 -4.97
N SER A 11 3.47 -1.84 -5.61
CA SER A 11 4.70 -1.95 -6.41
C SER A 11 5.97 -1.49 -5.71
N PHE A 12 5.99 -1.51 -4.37
CA PHE A 12 7.10 -1.01 -3.57
C PHE A 12 8.21 -2.07 -3.43
N PHE A 13 9.45 -1.70 -3.75
CA PHE A 13 10.60 -2.57 -3.54
C PHE A 13 11.85 -1.77 -3.13
N ASN A 14 12.85 -2.45 -2.58
CA ASN A 14 14.11 -1.82 -2.22
C ASN A 14 15.04 -1.67 -3.44
N PRO A 15 15.23 -0.44 -3.98
CA PRO A 15 16.00 -0.20 -5.19
C PRO A 15 17.51 -0.45 -5.02
N ASP A 16 18.04 -0.48 -3.81
CA ASP A 16 19.44 -0.82 -3.54
C ASP A 16 19.79 -2.27 -3.96
N ARG A 17 18.76 -3.10 -4.18
CA ARG A 17 18.94 -4.47 -4.70
C ARG A 17 19.22 -4.50 -6.20
N VAL A 18 19.01 -3.41 -6.92
CA VAL A 18 19.32 -3.30 -8.35
C VAL A 18 20.81 -3.05 -8.52
N LYS A 19 21.53 -4.10 -8.88
CA LYS A 19 22.99 -4.05 -9.01
C LYS A 19 23.42 -3.08 -10.12
N LYS A 20 24.53 -2.37 -9.91
CA LYS A 20 25.19 -1.46 -10.86
C LYS A 20 24.44 -0.15 -11.15
N VAL A 21 23.25 0.04 -10.67
CA VAL A 21 22.56 1.33 -10.73
C VAL A 21 23.00 2.20 -9.55
N LYS A 22 23.12 3.49 -9.78
CA LYS A 22 23.38 4.49 -8.75
C LYS A 22 22.28 5.54 -8.77
N PHE A 23 22.01 6.07 -7.61
CA PHE A 23 21.04 7.14 -7.42
C PHE A 23 21.74 8.38 -6.91
N SER A 24 21.28 9.57 -7.31
CA SER A 24 21.87 10.85 -6.90
C SER A 24 21.75 11.12 -5.40
N GLN A 25 20.79 10.46 -4.74
CA GLN A 25 20.61 10.47 -3.29
C GLN A 25 19.91 9.19 -2.81
N ASP A 26 19.75 9.02 -1.49
CA ASP A 26 19.05 7.88 -0.92
C ASP A 26 17.57 7.88 -1.33
N VAL A 27 17.10 6.76 -1.88
CA VAL A 27 15.73 6.61 -2.35
C VAL A 27 14.76 6.35 -1.18
N LEU A 28 15.19 5.60 -0.16
CA LEU A 28 14.35 5.13 0.92
C LEU A 28 14.89 5.47 2.31
N PRO A 29 15.14 6.76 2.64
CA PRO A 29 15.74 7.13 3.91
C PRO A 29 14.89 6.76 5.13
N ASN A 30 13.55 6.89 5.04
CA ASN A 30 12.65 6.54 6.13
C ASN A 30 12.55 5.03 6.34
N MET A 31 12.37 4.25 5.27
CA MET A 31 12.32 2.78 5.36
C MET A 31 13.64 2.20 5.89
N LYS A 32 14.79 2.77 5.50
CA LYS A 32 16.10 2.35 6.04
C LYS A 32 16.21 2.64 7.54
N ARG A 33 15.81 3.83 7.97
CA ARG A 33 15.76 4.19 9.38
C ARG A 33 14.85 3.23 10.16
N LEU A 34 13.62 3.06 9.70
CA LEU A 34 12.65 2.17 10.35
C LEU A 34 13.14 0.73 10.41
N SER A 35 13.75 0.22 9.33
CA SER A 35 14.31 -1.14 9.31
C SER A 35 15.49 -1.33 10.27
N SER A 36 16.18 -0.25 10.66
CA SER A 36 17.25 -0.30 11.65
C SER A 36 16.75 -0.16 13.10
N GLU A 37 15.61 0.47 13.31
CA GLU A 37 15.04 0.74 14.63
C GLU A 37 14.01 -0.32 15.07
N TYR A 38 13.35 -0.97 14.12
CA TYR A 38 12.26 -1.92 14.34
C TYR A 38 12.51 -3.27 13.66
N SER A 39 11.65 -4.25 13.95
CA SER A 39 11.69 -5.54 13.26
C SER A 39 11.40 -5.37 11.77
N ALA A 40 12.26 -5.91 10.93
CA ALA A 40 12.13 -5.86 9.48
C ALA A 40 12.55 -7.18 8.84
N GLY A 41 12.01 -7.49 7.65
CA GLY A 41 12.34 -8.70 6.92
C GLY A 41 11.72 -8.70 5.51
N TYR A 42 11.93 -9.81 4.82
CA TYR A 42 11.34 -10.05 3.50
C TYR A 42 10.31 -11.16 3.60
N ILE A 43 9.19 -10.99 2.93
CA ILE A 43 8.17 -12.01 2.75
C ILE A 43 8.07 -12.41 1.28
N SER A 44 7.69 -13.66 1.03
CA SER A 44 7.28 -14.09 -0.31
C SER A 44 5.85 -13.64 -0.56
N VAL A 45 5.60 -13.13 -1.74
CA VAL A 45 4.24 -12.74 -2.17
C VAL A 45 3.83 -13.56 -3.40
N PRO A 46 2.52 -13.86 -3.58
CA PRO A 46 2.06 -14.77 -4.63
C PRO A 46 2.09 -14.16 -6.03
N CYS A 47 2.33 -12.85 -6.13
CA CYS A 47 2.21 -12.10 -7.37
C CYS A 47 3.48 -11.34 -7.73
N PHE A 48 3.75 -11.28 -9.04
CA PHE A 48 4.81 -10.47 -9.62
C PHE A 48 4.27 -9.69 -10.82
N GLY A 49 4.40 -8.37 -10.78
CA GLY A 49 4.05 -7.45 -11.87
C GLY A 49 2.55 -7.17 -12.06
N ALA A 50 1.65 -7.96 -11.46
CA ALA A 50 0.21 -7.75 -11.45
C ALA A 50 -0.45 -8.61 -10.37
N GLY A 51 -1.71 -8.30 -10.01
CA GLY A 51 -2.48 -9.15 -9.11
C GLY A 51 -2.34 -8.84 -7.63
N THR A 52 -2.18 -7.57 -7.27
CA THR A 52 -2.12 -7.07 -5.88
C THR A 52 -3.19 -7.68 -4.98
N ALA A 53 -4.42 -7.88 -5.51
CA ALA A 53 -5.53 -8.51 -4.81
C ALA A 53 -5.21 -9.92 -4.27
N ASN A 54 -4.29 -10.65 -4.90
CA ASN A 54 -3.87 -11.97 -4.43
C ASN A 54 -2.95 -11.86 -3.20
N THR A 55 -2.06 -10.86 -3.17
CA THR A 55 -1.28 -10.55 -1.97
C THR A 55 -2.19 -10.06 -0.84
N GLU A 56 -3.17 -9.19 -1.15
CA GLU A 56 -4.18 -8.75 -0.19
C GLU A 56 -4.92 -9.94 0.43
N PHE A 57 -5.31 -10.91 -0.39
CA PHE A 57 -6.02 -12.11 0.07
C PHE A 57 -5.18 -12.92 1.07
N GLU A 58 -3.93 -13.24 0.72
CA GLU A 58 -3.06 -14.03 1.61
C GLU A 58 -2.75 -13.29 2.92
N VAL A 59 -2.49 -11.97 2.86
CA VAL A 59 -2.20 -11.17 4.05
C VAL A 59 -3.40 -11.13 5.01
N GLN A 60 -4.61 -11.00 4.47
CA GLN A 60 -5.81 -10.84 5.28
C GLN A 60 -6.38 -12.15 5.80
N THR A 61 -6.21 -13.25 5.07
CA THR A 61 -6.82 -14.55 5.41
C THR A 61 -5.84 -15.57 5.96
N GLY A 62 -4.54 -15.40 5.69
CA GLY A 62 -3.53 -16.42 5.98
C GLY A 62 -3.63 -17.67 5.09
N ILE A 63 -4.52 -17.69 4.09
CA ILE A 63 -4.71 -18.82 3.18
C ILE A 63 -3.76 -18.66 2.00
N ASN A 64 -2.99 -19.71 1.69
CA ASN A 64 -2.06 -19.70 0.57
C ASN A 64 -2.80 -19.88 -0.75
N LEU A 65 -2.48 -19.05 -1.75
CA LEU A 65 -3.03 -19.20 -3.10
C LEU A 65 -2.65 -20.51 -3.79
N ASP A 66 -1.55 -21.14 -3.40
CA ASP A 66 -1.16 -22.46 -3.90
C ASP A 66 -2.20 -23.55 -3.58
N ASP A 67 -3.08 -23.32 -2.58
CA ASP A 67 -4.20 -24.19 -2.25
C ASP A 67 -5.36 -24.09 -3.26
N PHE A 68 -5.32 -23.11 -4.16
CA PHE A 68 -6.26 -22.92 -5.26
C PHE A 68 -5.66 -23.38 -6.59
N GLY A 69 -6.41 -23.32 -7.66
CA GLY A 69 -5.92 -23.67 -9.00
C GLY A 69 -5.03 -22.57 -9.60
N PRO A 70 -4.21 -22.93 -10.59
CA PRO A 70 -3.37 -21.96 -11.28
C PRO A 70 -4.16 -20.79 -11.88
N GLY A 71 -3.71 -19.57 -11.61
CA GLY A 71 -4.37 -18.35 -12.12
C GLY A 71 -5.62 -17.94 -11.36
N GLU A 72 -5.88 -18.53 -10.20
CA GLU A 72 -7.03 -18.18 -9.36
C GLU A 72 -6.90 -16.75 -8.79
N TYR A 73 -8.05 -16.11 -8.70
CA TYR A 73 -8.22 -14.79 -8.10
C TYR A 73 -9.40 -14.84 -7.13
N PRO A 74 -9.19 -15.13 -5.84
CA PRO A 74 -10.28 -15.24 -4.85
C PRO A 74 -11.19 -14.00 -4.82
N TYR A 75 -10.64 -12.80 -5.07
CA TYR A 75 -11.41 -11.55 -5.21
C TYR A 75 -12.42 -11.59 -6.38
N LYS A 76 -12.13 -12.33 -7.45
CA LYS A 76 -12.99 -12.45 -8.63
C LYS A 76 -13.89 -13.69 -8.62
N THR A 77 -13.62 -14.63 -7.71
CA THR A 77 -14.29 -15.92 -7.64
C THR A 77 -14.99 -16.13 -6.28
N VAL A 78 -14.33 -16.74 -5.33
CA VAL A 78 -14.90 -17.13 -4.03
C VAL A 78 -15.48 -15.93 -3.28
N LEU A 79 -14.75 -14.84 -3.16
CA LEU A 79 -15.17 -13.65 -2.43
C LEU A 79 -16.25 -12.80 -3.13
N GLN A 80 -16.70 -13.23 -4.32
CA GLN A 80 -17.87 -12.64 -4.96
C GLN A 80 -19.18 -13.12 -4.35
N SER A 81 -19.20 -14.25 -3.66
CA SER A 81 -20.43 -14.89 -3.18
C SER A 81 -20.36 -15.47 -1.77
N ALA A 82 -19.17 -15.61 -1.22
CA ALA A 82 -18.96 -16.22 0.09
C ALA A 82 -18.15 -15.31 1.01
N ILE A 83 -18.48 -15.36 2.29
CA ILE A 83 -17.63 -14.79 3.35
C ILE A 83 -16.40 -15.68 3.54
N CYS A 84 -15.31 -15.09 3.98
CA CYS A 84 -14.09 -15.79 4.32
C CYS A 84 -13.55 -15.27 5.66
N GLU A 85 -13.12 -16.20 6.51
CA GLU A 85 -12.41 -15.85 7.75
C GLU A 85 -11.19 -15.00 7.42
N SER A 86 -10.95 -13.99 8.25
CA SER A 86 -9.91 -13.00 8.03
C SER A 86 -9.49 -12.32 9.32
N ALA A 87 -8.35 -11.64 9.30
CA ALA A 87 -7.90 -10.80 10.40
C ALA A 87 -8.97 -9.77 10.85
N ALA A 88 -9.80 -9.28 9.92
CA ALA A 88 -10.89 -8.36 10.27
C ALA A 88 -11.97 -9.04 11.12
N TYR A 89 -12.38 -10.26 10.78
CA TYR A 89 -13.31 -11.03 11.62
C TYR A 89 -12.73 -11.34 13.00
N ASP A 90 -11.48 -11.79 13.04
CA ASP A 90 -10.81 -12.12 14.31
C ASP A 90 -10.71 -10.92 15.24
N LEU A 91 -10.25 -9.79 14.72
CA LEU A 91 -10.09 -8.56 15.50
C LEU A 91 -11.44 -7.96 15.90
N LYS A 92 -12.46 -8.05 15.03
CA LYS A 92 -13.83 -7.65 15.40
C LYS A 92 -14.37 -8.46 16.58
N ASN A 93 -14.11 -9.76 16.61
CA ASN A 93 -14.48 -10.64 17.74
C ASN A 93 -13.75 -10.24 19.04
N LEU A 94 -12.62 -9.53 18.93
CA LEU A 94 -11.88 -8.96 20.06
C LEU A 94 -12.29 -7.52 20.41
N GLY A 95 -13.29 -6.98 19.73
CA GLY A 95 -13.85 -5.66 19.99
C GLY A 95 -13.22 -4.51 19.22
N TYR A 96 -12.47 -4.79 18.15
CA TYR A 96 -11.97 -3.76 17.26
C TYR A 96 -13.05 -3.29 16.27
N SER A 97 -13.02 -2.01 15.91
CA SER A 97 -13.65 -1.54 14.68
C SER A 97 -12.73 -1.83 13.50
N THR A 98 -13.29 -2.25 12.36
CA THR A 98 -12.49 -2.75 11.25
C THR A 98 -12.72 -1.96 9.97
N HIS A 99 -11.64 -1.45 9.39
CA HIS A 99 -11.68 -0.49 8.30
C HIS A 99 -10.74 -0.91 7.18
N ALA A 100 -11.23 -0.89 5.94
CA ALA A 100 -10.39 -0.97 4.75
C ALA A 100 -10.28 0.41 4.09
N LEU A 101 -9.11 0.73 3.55
CA LEU A 101 -8.80 2.03 2.96
C LEU A 101 -7.97 1.86 1.69
N HIS A 102 -8.37 2.51 0.59
CA HIS A 102 -7.64 2.46 -0.67
C HIS A 102 -7.84 3.75 -1.47
N ASN A 103 -6.74 4.41 -1.84
CA ASN A 103 -6.77 5.63 -2.62
C ASN A 103 -6.93 5.38 -4.14
N ASN A 104 -7.74 4.38 -4.50
CA ASN A 104 -8.14 4.06 -5.86
C ASN A 104 -9.61 3.67 -5.91
N ASP A 105 -10.15 3.45 -7.13
CA ASP A 105 -11.54 3.06 -7.41
C ASP A 105 -11.97 1.84 -6.59
N GLY A 106 -13.05 2.01 -5.84
CA GLY A 106 -13.59 0.98 -4.95
C GLY A 106 -14.17 -0.23 -5.67
N THR A 107 -14.46 -0.11 -6.97
CA THR A 107 -14.97 -1.22 -7.78
C THR A 107 -13.85 -2.03 -8.44
N PHE A 108 -12.64 -1.52 -8.46
CA PHE A 108 -11.48 -2.24 -8.99
C PHE A 108 -11.22 -3.50 -8.14
N TYR A 109 -11.16 -4.67 -8.78
CA TYR A 109 -11.21 -6.00 -8.16
C TYR A 109 -12.50 -6.26 -7.34
N ASN A 110 -13.55 -5.45 -7.49
CA ASN A 110 -14.77 -5.50 -6.68
C ASN A 110 -14.51 -5.38 -5.17
N ARG A 111 -13.52 -4.60 -4.76
CA ARG A 111 -13.12 -4.44 -3.36
C ARG A 111 -14.26 -4.01 -2.47
N ASN A 112 -15.17 -3.17 -2.96
CA ASN A 112 -16.37 -2.75 -2.24
C ASN A 112 -17.22 -3.94 -1.74
N LYS A 113 -17.30 -5.02 -2.49
CA LYS A 113 -17.99 -6.25 -2.11
C LYS A 113 -17.09 -7.19 -1.31
N VAL A 114 -15.85 -7.34 -1.74
CA VAL A 114 -14.86 -8.23 -1.15
C VAL A 114 -14.60 -7.89 0.31
N PHE A 115 -14.34 -6.62 0.64
CA PHE A 115 -14.08 -6.23 2.01
C PHE A 115 -15.28 -6.45 2.94
N SER A 116 -16.51 -6.31 2.44
CA SER A 116 -17.70 -6.73 3.19
C SER A 116 -17.68 -8.24 3.51
N HIS A 117 -17.27 -9.09 2.55
CA HIS A 117 -17.16 -10.55 2.75
C HIS A 117 -15.97 -10.96 3.60
N LEU A 118 -14.94 -10.10 3.72
CA LEU A 118 -13.82 -10.26 4.63
C LEU A 118 -14.09 -9.66 6.03
N GLY A 119 -15.29 -9.13 6.30
CA GLY A 119 -15.73 -8.72 7.63
C GLY A 119 -15.44 -7.29 8.02
N TYR A 120 -14.96 -6.44 7.12
CA TYR A 120 -14.74 -5.02 7.41
C TYR A 120 -16.05 -4.29 7.66
N ASP A 121 -16.08 -3.40 8.66
CA ASP A 121 -17.23 -2.53 8.97
C ASP A 121 -17.36 -1.41 7.95
N THR A 122 -16.23 -0.87 7.50
CA THR A 122 -16.20 0.19 6.49
C THR A 122 -15.15 -0.07 5.42
N PHE A 123 -15.40 0.47 4.23
CA PHE A 123 -14.42 0.59 3.16
C PHE A 123 -14.46 2.02 2.59
N THR A 124 -13.35 2.73 2.73
CA THR A 124 -13.16 4.07 2.17
C THR A 124 -12.27 3.97 0.92
N SER A 125 -12.85 4.24 -0.23
CA SER A 125 -12.16 4.32 -1.51
C SER A 125 -12.05 5.77 -1.99
N ILE A 126 -11.35 6.01 -3.09
CA ILE A 126 -11.04 7.36 -3.59
C ILE A 126 -12.29 8.23 -3.76
N GLU A 127 -13.44 7.64 -4.08
CA GLU A 127 -14.71 8.33 -4.29
C GLU A 127 -15.22 9.04 -3.03
N TYR A 128 -14.74 8.64 -1.87
CA TYR A 128 -15.09 9.21 -0.56
C TYR A 128 -14.01 10.15 0.00
N MET A 129 -12.92 10.38 -0.76
CA MET A 129 -11.83 11.27 -0.36
C MET A 129 -11.98 12.64 -0.99
N SER A 130 -11.41 13.67 -0.35
CA SER A 130 -11.35 15.05 -0.85
C SER A 130 -9.91 15.54 -0.94
N ASP A 131 -9.69 16.61 -1.72
CA ASP A 131 -8.38 17.25 -1.86
C ASP A 131 -7.28 16.30 -2.39
N ILE A 132 -7.66 15.45 -3.34
CA ILE A 132 -6.79 14.42 -3.89
C ILE A 132 -5.74 15.05 -4.80
N GLU A 133 -4.48 14.83 -4.51
CA GLU A 133 -3.38 15.12 -5.43
C GLU A 133 -3.06 13.91 -6.27
N TYR A 134 -2.77 14.15 -7.54
CA TYR A 134 -2.39 13.09 -8.49
C TYR A 134 -0.94 13.25 -8.93
N ASN A 135 -0.29 12.13 -9.19
CA ASN A 135 0.99 12.14 -9.86
C ASN A 135 0.84 12.45 -11.36
N PRO A 136 1.93 12.73 -12.11
CA PRO A 136 1.84 13.12 -13.52
C PRO A 136 1.17 12.13 -14.47
N ILE A 137 1.01 10.88 -14.08
CA ILE A 137 0.32 9.84 -14.90
C ILE A 137 -1.07 9.49 -14.37
N GLY A 138 -1.57 10.25 -13.37
CA GLY A 138 -2.96 10.17 -12.94
C GLY A 138 -3.25 9.22 -11.78
N TRP A 139 -2.24 8.66 -11.09
CA TRP A 139 -2.46 7.94 -9.86
C TRP A 139 -2.51 8.90 -8.66
N ALA A 140 -3.45 8.65 -7.75
CA ALA A 140 -3.53 9.43 -6.52
C ALA A 140 -2.25 9.28 -5.68
N LYS A 141 -1.76 10.39 -5.12
CA LYS A 141 -0.61 10.35 -4.22
C LYS A 141 -0.99 9.70 -2.89
N ASP A 142 -0.06 8.91 -2.35
CA ASP A 142 -0.30 8.17 -1.10
C ASP A 142 -0.29 9.05 0.14
N SER A 143 0.21 10.29 0.05
CA SER A 143 0.19 11.27 1.15
C SER A 143 -1.21 11.53 1.71
N ILE A 144 -2.27 11.39 0.90
CA ILE A 144 -3.67 11.52 1.34
C ILE A 144 -4.03 10.51 2.43
N LEU A 145 -3.42 9.31 2.40
CA LEU A 145 -3.75 8.22 3.29
C LEU A 145 -3.48 8.53 4.76
N THR A 146 -2.50 9.40 5.08
CA THR A 146 -2.27 9.85 6.47
C THR A 146 -3.52 10.56 7.02
N GLY A 147 -4.11 11.47 6.25
CA GLY A 147 -5.32 12.18 6.65
C GLY A 147 -6.55 11.27 6.75
N GLU A 148 -6.67 10.29 5.86
CA GLU A 148 -7.79 9.33 5.90
C GLU A 148 -7.66 8.36 7.08
N ILE A 149 -6.46 7.88 7.40
CA ILE A 149 -6.18 7.10 8.61
C ILE A 149 -6.52 7.92 9.86
N ALA A 150 -6.14 9.22 9.88
CA ALA A 150 -6.46 10.11 10.99
C ALA A 150 -7.98 10.22 11.22
N LYS A 151 -8.77 10.40 10.14
CA LYS A 151 -10.23 10.46 10.23
C LYS A 151 -10.83 9.17 10.81
N ILE A 152 -10.30 8.01 10.45
CA ILE A 152 -10.75 6.73 11.00
C ILE A 152 -10.46 6.69 12.50
N LEU A 153 -9.22 6.92 12.91
CA LEU A 153 -8.80 6.90 14.32
C LEU A 153 -9.55 7.91 15.18
N ASP A 154 -9.98 9.03 14.61
CA ASP A 154 -10.73 10.05 15.32
C ASP A 154 -12.25 9.77 15.35
N SER A 155 -12.74 8.81 14.57
CA SER A 155 -14.17 8.48 14.44
C SER A 155 -14.66 7.41 15.40
N THR A 156 -13.77 6.69 16.05
CA THR A 156 -14.08 5.56 16.94
C THR A 156 -13.63 5.83 18.38
N GLU A 157 -14.33 5.27 19.37
CA GLU A 157 -13.95 5.36 20.79
C GLU A 157 -13.09 4.16 21.23
N GLY A 158 -12.91 3.16 20.37
CA GLY A 158 -12.22 1.91 20.67
C GLY A 158 -10.88 1.78 19.95
N SER A 159 -10.43 0.56 19.85
CA SER A 159 -9.25 0.22 19.04
C SER A 159 -9.66 -0.10 17.61
N ASP A 160 -8.89 0.37 16.65
CA ASP A 160 -9.13 0.20 15.23
C ASP A 160 -8.17 -0.82 14.62
N TYR A 161 -8.70 -1.62 13.71
CA TYR A 161 -7.94 -2.37 12.72
C TYR A 161 -8.14 -1.72 11.36
N ILE A 162 -7.06 -1.22 10.76
CA ILE A 162 -7.10 -0.53 9.47
C ILE A 162 -6.21 -1.27 8.48
N TYR A 163 -6.78 -1.77 7.39
CA TYR A 163 -6.04 -2.31 6.27
C TYR A 163 -6.00 -1.28 5.15
N THR A 164 -4.83 -0.70 4.93
CA THR A 164 -4.61 0.38 3.98
C THR A 164 -3.82 -0.12 2.77
N ILE A 165 -4.30 0.18 1.57
CA ILE A 165 -3.64 -0.15 0.30
C ILE A 165 -3.33 1.14 -0.44
N SER A 166 -2.09 1.32 -0.85
CA SER A 166 -1.64 2.46 -1.65
C SER A 166 -1.81 2.23 -3.15
N VAL A 167 -1.69 3.27 -3.98
CA VAL A 167 -1.78 3.16 -5.44
C VAL A 167 -0.69 3.93 -6.20
N GLN A 168 -0.02 4.87 -5.56
CA GLN A 168 0.91 5.79 -6.25
C GLN A 168 2.00 5.09 -7.04
N GLY A 169 2.50 3.96 -6.56
CA GLY A 169 3.53 3.16 -7.20
C GLY A 169 3.06 2.31 -8.39
N HIS A 170 1.75 2.35 -8.75
CA HIS A 170 1.18 1.52 -9.80
C HIS A 170 1.82 1.78 -11.17
N GLY A 171 1.86 0.73 -12.01
CA GLY A 171 2.53 0.68 -13.31
C GLY A 171 2.09 1.72 -14.35
N ASP A 172 2.38 1.44 -15.62
CA ASP A 172 2.27 2.35 -16.77
C ASP A 172 3.27 3.51 -16.73
N TYR A 173 4.49 3.22 -16.25
CA TYR A 173 5.54 4.23 -16.16
C TYR A 173 5.90 4.79 -17.53
N PRO A 174 6.02 6.15 -17.63
CA PRO A 174 6.21 6.82 -18.91
C PRO A 174 7.59 6.55 -19.50
N SER A 175 7.66 6.29 -20.82
CA SER A 175 8.92 6.11 -21.55
C SER A 175 9.73 7.39 -21.74
N GLN A 176 9.08 8.54 -21.51
CA GLN A 176 9.71 9.85 -21.46
C GLN A 176 9.23 10.57 -20.21
N MET A 177 10.12 11.35 -19.60
CA MET A 177 9.76 12.14 -18.41
C MET A 177 8.58 13.06 -18.74
N PRO A 178 7.50 13.04 -17.94
CA PRO A 178 6.34 13.90 -18.18
C PRO A 178 6.71 15.38 -18.23
N GLU A 179 6.04 16.13 -19.07
CA GLU A 179 6.24 17.57 -19.19
C GLU A 179 6.00 18.25 -17.83
N ASN A 180 6.89 19.15 -17.44
CA ASN A 180 6.87 19.85 -16.15
C ASN A 180 7.08 18.97 -14.91
N TYR A 181 7.41 17.69 -15.05
CA TYR A 181 7.84 16.87 -13.93
C TYR A 181 9.36 16.94 -13.78
N ASN A 182 9.82 17.36 -12.63
CA ASN A 182 11.24 17.44 -12.31
C ASN A 182 11.59 16.40 -11.24
N PRO A 183 12.16 15.25 -11.62
CA PRO A 183 12.51 14.19 -10.67
C PRO A 183 13.56 14.68 -9.68
N GLU A 184 13.32 14.42 -8.40
CA GLU A 184 14.23 14.76 -7.31
C GLU A 184 15.46 13.85 -7.33
N ILE A 185 15.26 12.58 -7.65
CA ILE A 185 16.31 11.58 -7.74
C ILE A 185 16.64 11.28 -9.19
N LYS A 186 17.92 11.36 -9.53
CA LYS A 186 18.45 10.94 -10.83
C LYS A 186 19.02 9.53 -10.78
N VAL A 187 18.73 8.75 -11.82
CA VAL A 187 19.28 7.41 -12.02
C VAL A 187 20.52 7.47 -12.87
N GLU A 188 21.62 6.97 -12.36
CA GLU A 188 22.92 6.90 -13.01
C GLU A 188 23.29 5.45 -13.35
N ASN A 189 24.18 5.29 -14.35
CA ASN A 189 24.67 3.96 -14.77
C ASN A 189 23.56 2.95 -15.07
N PHE A 190 22.46 3.42 -15.64
CA PHE A 190 21.36 2.56 -16.08
C PHE A 190 21.79 1.75 -17.32
N PHE A 191 21.20 0.56 -17.48
CA PHE A 191 21.55 -0.33 -18.59
C PHE A 191 21.20 0.29 -19.94
N ASP A 192 22.07 0.12 -20.94
CA ASP A 192 21.79 0.53 -22.29
C ASP A 192 20.55 -0.20 -22.86
N GLY A 193 19.72 0.52 -23.61
CA GLY A 193 18.50 -0.01 -24.21
C GLY A 193 17.34 -0.27 -23.27
N ALA A 194 17.55 -0.05 -21.95
CA ALA A 194 16.47 -0.09 -20.98
C ALA A 194 15.74 1.26 -20.90
N ASP A 195 14.51 1.24 -20.43
CA ASP A 195 13.71 2.45 -20.28
C ASP A 195 14.10 3.23 -19.04
N LYS A 196 15.18 4.01 -19.17
CA LYS A 196 15.73 4.81 -18.07
C LYS A 196 14.72 5.83 -17.54
N ALA A 197 13.93 6.44 -18.41
CA ALA A 197 12.96 7.44 -18.00
C ALA A 197 11.85 6.81 -17.13
N ALA A 198 11.34 5.65 -17.54
CA ALA A 198 10.35 4.90 -16.79
C ALA A 198 10.88 4.49 -15.42
N PHE A 199 12.12 3.98 -15.36
CA PHE A 199 12.73 3.59 -14.10
C PHE A 199 13.03 4.80 -13.18
N GLU A 200 13.55 5.91 -13.72
CA GLU A 200 13.78 7.13 -12.94
C GLU A 200 12.44 7.71 -12.42
N TYR A 201 11.39 7.69 -13.24
CA TYR A 201 10.06 8.09 -12.82
C TYR A 201 9.57 7.21 -11.65
N TYR A 202 9.64 5.90 -11.80
CA TYR A 202 9.26 4.94 -10.77
C TYR A 202 10.04 5.15 -9.47
N ILE A 203 11.35 5.32 -9.52
CA ILE A 203 12.20 5.59 -8.35
C ILE A 203 11.73 6.83 -7.58
N ASN A 204 11.30 7.87 -8.29
CA ASN A 204 10.78 9.07 -7.65
C ASN A 204 9.39 8.83 -7.04
N GLN A 205 8.55 7.97 -7.61
CA GLN A 205 7.28 7.60 -6.99
C GLN A 205 7.50 6.86 -5.67
N ILE A 206 8.37 5.85 -5.63
CA ILE A 206 8.66 5.16 -4.36
C ILE A 206 9.39 6.03 -3.34
N HIS A 207 10.15 7.04 -3.76
CA HIS A 207 10.70 8.04 -2.86
C HIS A 207 9.61 8.91 -2.21
N GLU A 208 8.61 9.34 -2.97
CA GLU A 208 7.44 10.03 -2.41
C GLU A 208 6.66 9.13 -1.46
N MET A 209 6.51 7.83 -1.78
CA MET A 209 5.89 6.84 -0.88
C MET A 209 6.69 6.66 0.41
N ASP A 210 8.01 6.64 0.35
CA ASP A 210 8.88 6.61 1.53
C ASP A 210 8.69 7.85 2.42
N LYS A 211 8.54 9.05 1.81
CA LYS A 211 8.20 10.28 2.56
C LYS A 211 6.84 10.14 3.26
N PHE A 212 5.83 9.65 2.54
CA PHE A 212 4.52 9.37 3.12
C PHE A 212 4.62 8.43 4.33
N VAL A 213 5.37 7.33 4.24
CA VAL A 213 5.57 6.42 5.38
C VAL A 213 6.22 7.15 6.56
N GLY A 214 7.23 7.99 6.30
CA GLY A 214 7.86 8.81 7.34
C GLY A 214 6.89 9.77 8.03
N GLU A 215 6.02 10.43 7.26
CA GLU A 215 4.99 11.33 7.76
C GLU A 215 3.92 10.58 8.57
N LEU A 216 3.46 9.43 8.08
CA LEU A 216 2.50 8.59 8.80
C LEU A 216 3.07 8.13 10.15
N VAL A 217 4.30 7.61 10.17
CA VAL A 217 4.95 7.18 11.41
C VAL A 217 5.09 8.33 12.39
N LYS A 218 5.48 9.52 11.90
CA LYS A 218 5.56 10.71 12.74
C LYS A 218 4.19 11.05 13.32
N TYR A 219 3.16 11.14 12.49
CA TYR A 219 1.78 11.41 12.92
C TYR A 219 1.33 10.43 14.01
N LEU A 220 1.52 9.13 13.79
CA LEU A 220 1.12 8.10 14.76
C LEU A 220 1.92 8.20 16.07
N SER A 221 3.20 8.60 16.02
CA SER A 221 4.03 8.76 17.21
C SER A 221 3.68 9.98 18.07
N GLU A 222 2.96 10.94 17.50
CA GLU A 222 2.50 12.15 18.19
C GLU A 222 1.12 11.97 18.83
N ARG A 223 0.44 10.82 18.60
CA ARG A 223 -0.83 10.47 19.22
C ARG A 223 -0.62 9.83 20.59
N ASP A 224 -1.61 10.00 21.47
CA ASP A 224 -1.58 9.39 22.82
C ASP A 224 -1.90 7.88 22.76
N GLU A 225 -2.57 7.40 21.70
CA GLU A 225 -2.93 5.99 21.55
C GLU A 225 -1.75 5.16 21.04
N GLN A 226 -1.61 3.96 21.58
CA GLN A 226 -0.65 3.00 21.05
C GLN A 226 -1.10 2.46 19.69
N THR A 227 -0.19 2.43 18.72
CA THR A 227 -0.45 1.89 17.39
C THR A 227 0.66 0.93 16.97
N ILE A 228 0.26 -0.21 16.41
CA ILE A 228 1.13 -1.15 15.72
C ILE A 228 0.95 -0.89 14.22
N LEU A 229 2.01 -0.45 13.54
CA LEU A 229 2.05 -0.29 12.09
C LEU A 229 2.88 -1.43 11.48
N VAL A 230 2.29 -2.15 10.52
CA VAL A 230 2.90 -3.27 9.79
C VAL A 230 2.97 -2.96 8.30
#